data_7cb57c436a4c7a21752473e06b129c31
#
_entry.id   7cb57c436a4c7a21752473e06b129c31
#
_cell.length_a   1.000
_cell.length_b   1.000
_cell.length_c   1.000
_cell.angle_alpha   90.00
_cell.angle_beta   90.00
_cell.angle_gamma   90.00
#
_symmetry.space_group_name_H-M   'P 1'
#
loop_
_entity.id
_entity.type
_entity.pdbx_description
1 polymer ?
#
loop_
_entity_poly.entity_id
_entity_poly.type
_entity_poly.pdbx_seq_one_letter_code
_entity_poly.pdbx_strand_id
1 'polypeptide(L)'
;MIKISGKCSWFGGPLDHGVDPDEGLAFIYSVDEAPHLFLATQPAGTSGLARRLNPFVNYIACRWNYDETSVEKLLTTMVIVHSPKTKKTIRAFPADWGPHVDTGRIADLSQGAMRRLGITTDDTVNVSFPDGEELTS
;
A
#
# COMPACT_ATOMS: atom_id res chain seq x y z
N MET A 1 -10.79 -0.72 14.49
CA MET A 1 -10.46 0.26 13.46
C MET A 1 -9.01 0.70 13.59
N ILE A 2 -8.31 0.74 12.46
CA ILE A 2 -6.91 1.16 12.45
C ILE A 2 -6.84 2.67 12.29
N LYS A 3 -6.05 3.30 13.16
CA LYS A 3 -5.62 4.69 13.00
C LYS A 3 -4.15 4.75 13.36
N ILE A 4 -3.31 4.99 12.38
CA ILE A 4 -1.88 5.10 12.58
C ILE A 4 -1.34 6.36 11.92
N SER A 5 -0.33 6.95 12.54
CA SER A 5 0.32 8.15 12.02
C SER A 5 1.82 7.99 12.11
N GLY A 6 2.53 8.51 11.15
CA GLY A 6 3.98 8.46 11.15
C GLY A 6 4.56 8.65 9.77
N LYS A 7 5.85 8.42 9.67
CA LYS A 7 6.60 8.59 8.43
C LYS A 7 6.26 7.49 7.42
N CYS A 8 6.34 7.83 6.15
CA CYS A 8 6.10 6.89 5.06
C CYS A 8 7.26 6.85 4.07
N SER A 9 7.22 5.86 3.21
CA SER A 9 8.08 5.73 2.04
C SER A 9 7.22 5.17 0.91
N TRP A 10 7.87 4.73 -0.18
CA TRP A 10 7.19 4.09 -1.29
C TRP A 10 7.81 2.73 -1.57
N PHE A 11 7.08 1.86 -2.23
CA PHE A 11 7.56 0.52 -2.57
C PHE A 11 6.89 -0.02 -3.81
N GLY A 12 7.50 -1.07 -4.36
CA GLY A 12 6.90 -1.87 -5.42
C GLY A 12 6.92 -1.21 -6.79
N GLY A 13 6.50 -1.98 -7.76
CA GLY A 13 6.51 -1.57 -9.15
C GLY A 13 7.85 -1.82 -9.85
N PRO A 14 7.89 -1.64 -11.18
CA PRO A 14 9.09 -1.98 -11.97
C PRO A 14 10.33 -1.17 -11.62
N LEU A 15 10.14 0.03 -11.07
CA LEU A 15 11.25 0.95 -10.77
C LEU A 15 11.81 0.78 -9.36
N ASP A 16 11.23 -0.10 -8.56
CA ASP A 16 11.73 -0.35 -7.21
C ASP A 16 12.86 -1.36 -7.25
N HIS A 17 14.09 -0.87 -7.27
CA HIS A 17 15.29 -1.71 -7.24
C HIS A 17 15.62 -2.22 -5.85
N GLY A 18 14.90 -1.78 -4.82
CA GLY A 18 15.06 -2.26 -3.45
C GLY A 18 14.37 -3.58 -3.17
N VAL A 19 13.46 -4.02 -4.04
CA VAL A 19 12.83 -5.33 -3.93
C VAL A 19 13.46 -6.28 -4.94
N ASP A 20 13.55 -7.56 -4.55
CA ASP A 20 14.09 -8.58 -5.45
C ASP A 20 13.12 -8.84 -6.60
N PRO A 21 13.63 -9.23 -7.78
CA PRO A 21 12.74 -9.53 -8.91
C PRO A 21 11.70 -10.61 -8.65
N ASP A 22 11.98 -11.51 -7.71
CA ASP A 22 11.09 -12.61 -7.35
C ASP A 22 10.26 -12.35 -6.09
N GLU A 23 10.37 -11.17 -5.51
CA GLU A 23 9.72 -10.86 -4.24
C GLU A 23 8.20 -10.85 -4.39
N GLY A 24 7.54 -11.59 -3.49
CA GLY A 24 6.08 -11.65 -3.41
C GLY A 24 5.50 -10.57 -2.51
N LEU A 25 4.24 -10.73 -2.18
CA LEU A 25 3.52 -9.87 -1.24
C LEU A 25 3.07 -10.71 -0.05
N ALA A 26 2.82 -10.05 1.08
CA ALA A 26 2.57 -10.77 2.33
C ALA A 26 1.25 -11.54 2.35
N PHE A 27 0.20 -11.03 1.69
CA PHE A 27 -1.12 -11.65 1.74
C PHE A 27 -1.81 -11.74 0.38
N ILE A 28 -1.08 -11.46 -0.70
CA ILE A 28 -1.56 -11.63 -2.07
C ILE A 28 -0.63 -12.63 -2.74
N TYR A 29 -1.17 -13.75 -3.20
CA TYR A 29 -0.36 -14.86 -3.73
C TYR A 29 -0.44 -15.00 -5.23
N SER A 30 -1.41 -14.31 -5.86
CA SER A 30 -1.57 -14.33 -7.32
C SER A 30 -2.20 -13.02 -7.80
N VAL A 31 -2.02 -12.73 -9.09
CA VAL A 31 -2.66 -11.57 -9.72
C VAL A 31 -4.17 -11.66 -9.65
N ASP A 32 -4.72 -12.88 -9.74
CA ASP A 32 -6.16 -13.10 -9.76
C ASP A 32 -6.85 -12.68 -8.47
N GLU A 33 -6.13 -12.65 -7.35
CA GLU A 33 -6.70 -12.24 -6.07
C GLU A 33 -6.96 -10.73 -5.98
N ALA A 34 -6.15 -9.94 -6.71
CA ALA A 34 -6.27 -8.49 -6.69
C ALA A 34 -5.82 -7.90 -8.04
N PRO A 35 -6.50 -8.24 -9.14
CA PRO A 35 -6.03 -7.87 -10.48
C PRO A 35 -5.92 -6.36 -10.70
N HIS A 36 -6.68 -5.57 -9.94
CA HIS A 36 -6.67 -4.12 -10.04
C HIS A 36 -5.37 -3.47 -9.54
N LEU A 37 -4.52 -4.22 -8.84
CA LEU A 37 -3.26 -3.68 -8.30
C LEU A 37 -2.08 -3.84 -9.26
N PHE A 38 -2.20 -4.65 -10.29
CA PHE A 38 -1.05 -5.10 -11.06
C PHE A 38 -1.02 -4.53 -12.47
N LEU A 39 0.19 -4.45 -13.02
CA LEU A 39 0.39 -4.12 -14.42
C LEU A 39 -0.17 -5.24 -15.29
N ALA A 40 -0.68 -4.87 -16.47
CA ALA A 40 -1.23 -5.85 -17.41
C ALA A 40 -0.18 -6.85 -17.89
N THR A 41 1.09 -6.41 -17.96
CA THR A 41 2.20 -7.25 -18.42
C THR A 41 3.28 -7.26 -17.34
N GLN A 42 3.80 -8.45 -17.04
CA GLN A 42 4.88 -8.58 -16.08
C GLN A 42 6.17 -7.98 -16.65
N PRO A 43 6.89 -7.13 -15.89
CA PRO A 43 8.16 -6.60 -16.33
C PRO A 43 9.16 -7.70 -16.67
N ALA A 44 9.98 -7.50 -17.70
CA ALA A 44 10.97 -8.47 -18.14
C ALA A 44 11.94 -8.80 -17.01
N GLY A 45 12.27 -10.09 -16.87
CA GLY A 45 13.22 -10.56 -15.86
C GLY A 45 12.67 -10.62 -14.44
N THR A 46 11.35 -10.50 -14.25
CA THR A 46 10.72 -10.58 -12.93
C THR A 46 9.70 -11.71 -12.90
N SER A 47 9.57 -12.36 -11.76
CA SER A 47 8.51 -13.33 -11.50
C SER A 47 7.67 -12.98 -10.27
N GLY A 48 8.14 -12.00 -9.50
CA GLY A 48 7.52 -11.61 -8.24
C GLY A 48 6.39 -10.61 -8.40
N LEU A 49 5.48 -10.64 -7.43
CA LEU A 49 4.32 -9.75 -7.44
C LEU A 49 4.68 -8.30 -7.07
N ALA A 50 5.67 -8.11 -6.18
CA ALA A 50 6.05 -6.77 -5.75
C ALA A 50 6.51 -5.88 -6.91
N ARG A 51 7.31 -6.43 -7.84
CA ARG A 51 7.78 -5.69 -9.01
C ARG A 51 6.69 -5.49 -10.05
N ARG A 52 5.63 -6.28 -9.98
CA ARG A 52 4.50 -6.22 -10.92
C ARG A 52 3.41 -5.24 -10.50
N LEU A 53 3.45 -4.71 -9.28
CA LEU A 53 2.49 -3.72 -8.83
C LEU A 53 2.48 -2.51 -9.76
N ASN A 54 1.28 -1.97 -10.01
CA ASN A 54 1.11 -0.80 -10.87
C ASN A 54 1.34 0.46 -10.05
N PRO A 55 2.44 1.20 -10.26
CA PRO A 55 2.77 2.36 -9.46
C PRO A 55 1.78 3.53 -9.59
N PHE A 56 0.92 3.50 -10.60
CA PHE A 56 -0.11 4.54 -10.79
C PHE A 56 -1.37 4.28 -9.98
N VAL A 57 -1.55 3.07 -9.45
CA VAL A 57 -2.65 2.73 -8.56
C VAL A 57 -2.28 3.13 -7.13
N ASN A 58 -3.25 3.63 -6.37
CA ASN A 58 -3.03 3.90 -4.96
C ASN A 58 -3.03 2.60 -4.18
N TYR A 59 -1.86 2.13 -3.76
CA TYR A 59 -1.75 0.98 -2.87
C TYR A 59 -0.86 1.32 -1.68
N ILE A 60 -0.95 0.52 -0.63
CA ILE A 60 -0.28 0.78 0.64
C ILE A 60 0.08 -0.50 1.36
N ALA A 61 1.23 -0.49 2.03
CA ALA A 61 1.62 -1.49 3.01
C ALA A 61 1.64 -0.84 4.39
N CYS A 62 1.08 -1.54 5.37
CA CYS A 62 1.18 -1.20 6.78
C CYS A 62 1.40 -2.48 7.56
N ARG A 63 1.74 -2.36 8.85
CA ARG A 63 1.85 -3.54 9.71
C ARG A 63 0.47 -3.92 10.24
N TRP A 64 -0.35 -4.49 9.34
CA TRP A 64 -1.72 -4.90 9.65
C TRP A 64 -1.74 -5.93 10.77
N ASN A 65 -2.68 -5.80 11.67
CA ASN A 65 -2.96 -6.83 12.67
C ASN A 65 -4.04 -7.75 12.12
N TYR A 66 -3.63 -8.95 11.67
CA TYR A 66 -4.55 -9.90 11.06
C TYR A 66 -5.62 -10.44 12.01
N ASP A 67 -5.40 -10.33 13.32
CA ASP A 67 -6.42 -10.69 14.32
C ASP A 67 -7.55 -9.68 14.37
N GLU A 68 -7.27 -8.41 14.07
CA GLU A 68 -8.28 -7.35 14.02
C GLU A 68 -8.86 -7.19 12.62
N THR A 69 -8.03 -7.35 11.59
CA THR A 69 -8.42 -7.13 10.20
C THR A 69 -7.97 -8.32 9.38
N SER A 70 -8.92 -9.12 8.93
CA SER A 70 -8.63 -10.32 8.14
C SER A 70 -8.02 -9.96 6.79
N VAL A 71 -7.29 -10.91 6.20
CA VAL A 71 -6.76 -10.79 4.84
C VAL A 71 -7.90 -10.54 3.85
N GLU A 72 -9.02 -11.22 4.03
CA GLU A 72 -10.20 -11.04 3.18
C GLU A 72 -10.69 -9.59 3.20
N LYS A 73 -10.74 -8.98 4.37
CA LYS A 73 -11.14 -7.59 4.50
C LYS A 73 -10.11 -6.65 3.88
N LEU A 74 -8.82 -6.94 4.03
CA LEU A 74 -7.76 -6.15 3.41
C LEU A 74 -7.86 -6.15 1.88
N LEU A 75 -8.26 -7.27 1.29
CA LEU A 75 -8.40 -7.39 -0.15
C LEU A 75 -9.63 -6.67 -0.71
N THR A 76 -10.59 -6.32 0.13
CA THR A 76 -11.87 -5.75 -0.31
C THR A 76 -12.14 -4.34 0.21
N THR A 77 -11.23 -3.76 0.99
CA THR A 77 -11.47 -2.47 1.64
C THR A 77 -10.32 -1.51 1.37
N MET A 78 -10.62 -0.30 0.90
CA MET A 78 -9.62 0.75 0.77
C MET A 78 -9.46 1.47 2.10
N VAL A 79 -8.23 1.82 2.44
CA VAL A 79 -7.94 2.67 3.60
C VAL A 79 -7.87 4.14 3.18
N ILE A 80 -8.05 5.01 4.14
CA ILE A 80 -7.96 6.46 3.96
C ILE A 80 -6.56 6.89 4.35
N VAL A 81 -5.89 7.63 3.48
CA VAL A 81 -4.54 8.17 3.74
C VAL A 81 -4.59 9.67 3.60
N HIS A 82 -4.23 10.35 4.67
CA HIS A 82 -4.26 11.82 4.73
C HIS A 82 -2.86 12.36 4.98
N SER A 83 -2.48 13.41 4.24
CA SER A 83 -1.25 14.18 4.47
C SER A 83 -1.56 15.43 5.26
N PRO A 84 -1.09 15.56 6.51
CA PRO A 84 -1.28 16.80 7.26
C PRO A 84 -0.51 17.98 6.66
N LYS A 85 0.58 17.71 5.95
CA LYS A 85 1.40 18.74 5.30
C LYS A 85 0.69 19.41 4.14
N THR A 86 0.10 18.62 3.25
CA THR A 86 -0.55 19.12 2.02
C THR A 86 -2.06 19.26 2.14
N LYS A 87 -2.64 18.71 3.21
CA LYS A 87 -4.10 18.66 3.46
C LYS A 87 -4.84 17.81 2.43
N LYS A 88 -4.14 16.96 1.69
CA LYS A 88 -4.75 16.07 0.69
C LYS A 88 -5.06 14.72 1.31
N THR A 89 -6.11 14.10 0.80
CA THR A 89 -6.57 12.78 1.24
C THR A 89 -6.82 11.91 0.02
N ILE A 90 -6.39 10.65 0.10
CA ILE A 90 -6.65 9.64 -0.93
C ILE A 90 -7.18 8.39 -0.28
N ARG A 91 -7.70 7.48 -1.10
CA ARG A 91 -8.00 6.10 -0.69
C ARG A 91 -6.98 5.19 -1.36
N ALA A 92 -6.52 4.18 -0.63
CA ALA A 92 -5.51 3.25 -1.13
C ALA A 92 -5.87 1.81 -0.79
N PHE A 93 -5.53 0.90 -1.71
CA PHE A 93 -5.75 -0.52 -1.52
C PHE A 93 -4.64 -1.13 -0.67
N PRO A 94 -4.95 -1.83 0.43
CA PRO A 94 -3.96 -2.64 1.13
C PRO A 94 -3.36 -3.67 0.17
N ALA A 95 -2.04 -3.71 0.09
CA ALA A 95 -1.35 -4.58 -0.88
C ALA A 95 -0.25 -5.44 -0.25
N ASP A 96 0.29 -5.04 0.89
CA ASP A 96 1.40 -5.75 1.50
C ASP A 96 1.49 -5.43 2.99
N TRP A 97 2.34 -6.15 3.70
CA TRP A 97 2.64 -5.94 5.12
C TRP A 97 4.02 -5.33 5.27
N GLY A 98 4.14 -4.32 6.08
CA GLY A 98 5.37 -3.60 6.34
C GLY A 98 5.10 -2.10 6.41
N PRO A 99 6.12 -1.25 6.45
CA PRO A 99 7.55 -1.55 6.50
C PRO A 99 7.97 -2.11 7.87
N HIS A 100 9.17 -2.69 7.93
CA HIS A 100 9.70 -3.22 9.17
C HIS A 100 9.84 -2.09 10.21
N VAL A 101 9.60 -2.43 11.47
CA VAL A 101 9.60 -1.43 12.56
C VAL A 101 10.93 -0.68 12.66
N ASP A 102 12.04 -1.33 12.32
CA ASP A 102 13.37 -0.73 12.41
C ASP A 102 13.58 0.42 11.41
N THR A 103 12.74 0.56 10.39
CA THR A 103 12.84 1.67 9.44
C THR A 103 12.40 3.01 10.05
N GLY A 104 11.67 2.98 11.16
CA GLY A 104 11.04 4.17 11.72
C GLY A 104 9.84 4.67 10.93
N ARG A 105 9.39 3.91 9.93
CA ARG A 105 8.25 4.25 9.09
C ARG A 105 7.05 3.38 9.43
N ILE A 106 5.85 3.90 9.17
CA ILE A 106 4.60 3.17 9.49
C ILE A 106 3.85 2.73 8.24
N ALA A 107 4.21 3.23 7.09
CA ALA A 107 3.54 2.90 5.84
C ALA A 107 4.47 3.03 4.66
N ASP A 108 4.27 2.17 3.66
CA ASP A 108 4.86 2.32 2.33
C ASP A 108 3.73 2.44 1.32
N LEU A 109 3.81 3.45 0.47
CA LEU A 109 2.77 3.79 -0.51
C LEU A 109 3.27 3.50 -1.93
N SER A 110 2.35 3.46 -2.88
CA SER A 110 2.75 3.49 -4.29
C SER A 110 3.33 4.86 -4.64
N GLN A 111 4.15 4.90 -5.70
CA GLN A 111 4.68 6.16 -6.20
C GLN A 111 3.56 7.14 -6.59
N GLY A 112 2.51 6.62 -7.24
CA GLY A 112 1.35 7.43 -7.62
C GLY A 112 0.62 8.01 -6.43
N ALA A 113 0.49 7.25 -5.34
CA ALA A 113 -0.12 7.73 -4.11
C ALA A 113 0.70 8.87 -3.49
N MET A 114 2.02 8.71 -3.42
CA MET A 114 2.92 9.76 -2.93
C MET A 114 2.76 11.04 -3.74
N ARG A 115 2.70 10.91 -5.05
CA ARG A 115 2.54 12.05 -5.96
C ARG A 115 1.18 12.73 -5.76
N ARG A 116 0.10 11.97 -5.65
CA ARG A 116 -1.25 12.53 -5.46
C ARG A 116 -1.40 13.22 -4.13
N LEU A 117 -0.72 12.74 -3.10
CA LEU A 117 -0.68 13.41 -1.80
C LEU A 117 0.28 14.61 -1.79
N GLY A 118 1.18 14.70 -2.77
CA GLY A 118 2.16 15.78 -2.83
C GLY A 118 3.25 15.66 -1.78
N ILE A 119 3.64 14.43 -1.44
CA ILE A 119 4.62 14.15 -0.38
C ILE A 119 5.80 13.35 -0.90
N THR A 120 6.84 13.30 -0.08
CA THR A 120 8.06 12.52 -0.35
C THR A 120 8.36 11.60 0.83
N THR A 121 9.39 10.78 0.65
CA THR A 121 9.86 9.85 1.69
C THR A 121 10.10 10.58 3.01
N ASP A 122 9.67 9.95 4.10
CA ASP A 122 9.75 10.44 5.48
C ASP A 122 8.78 11.59 5.82
N ASP A 123 7.93 12.00 4.90
CA ASP A 123 6.79 12.83 5.26
C ASP A 123 5.79 12.03 6.09
N THR A 124 5.04 12.73 6.92
CA THR A 124 4.03 12.09 7.79
C THR A 124 2.73 11.86 7.05
N VAL A 125 2.12 10.71 7.29
CA VAL A 125 0.76 10.40 6.84
C VAL A 125 -0.06 9.87 8.01
N ASN A 126 -1.38 10.05 7.91
CA ASN A 126 -2.36 9.45 8.80
C ASN A 126 -3.13 8.39 8.02
N VAL A 127 -3.12 7.16 8.50
CA VAL A 127 -3.80 6.04 7.84
C VAL A 127 -4.93 5.55 8.73
N SER A 128 -6.12 5.41 8.15
CA SER A 128 -7.27 4.90 8.89
C SER A 128 -8.13 4.01 8.01
N PHE A 129 -8.77 3.02 8.63
CA PHE A 129 -9.84 2.27 7.99
C PHE A 129 -11.11 3.10 8.06
N PRO A 130 -11.90 3.11 7.00
CA PRO A 130 -13.24 3.69 7.09
C PRO A 130 -14.10 2.85 8.03
N ASP A 131 -15.02 3.51 8.73
CA ASP A 131 -16.00 2.81 9.56
C ASP A 131 -16.94 1.97 8.71
N GLY A 132 -17.52 0.93 9.31
CA GLY A 132 -18.50 0.12 8.62
C GLY A 132 -19.67 0.92 8.05
N GLU A 133 -20.04 2.00 8.72
CA GLU A 133 -21.07 2.91 8.25
C GLU A 133 -20.68 3.63 6.96
N GLU A 134 -19.41 3.99 6.80
CA GLU A 134 -18.91 4.63 5.59
C GLU A 134 -18.91 3.66 4.40
N LEU A 135 -18.74 2.37 4.66
CA LEU A 135 -18.76 1.36 3.62
C LEU A 135 -20.16 1.08 3.11
N THR A 136 -21.17 1.34 3.91
CA THR A 136 -22.58 1.07 3.58
C THR A 136 -23.33 2.28 3.08
N SER A 137 -22.79 3.44 3.25
CA SER A 137 -23.44 4.70 2.84
C SER A 137 -23.16 5.08 1.40
#